data_e7cba3650c95d03532b7ef1df317588c
#
_entry.id   e7cba3650c95d03532b7ef1df317588c
#
_cell.length_a   1.000
_cell.length_b   1.000
_cell.length_c   1.000
_cell.angle_alpha   90.00
_cell.angle_beta   90.00
_cell.angle_gamma   90.00
#
_symmetry.space_group_name_H-M   'P 1'
#
loop_
_entity.id
_entity.type
_entity.pdbx_description
1 polymer ?
#
loop_
_entity_poly.entity_id
_entity_poly.type
_entity_poly.pdbx_seq_one_letter_code
_entity_poly.pdbx_strand_id
1 'polypeptide(L)'
;MRILLVYWHPEPKSFNGAMFRTACETLAQAGHDVRTSDLHEMHFNPVSGRKNFTSVKDKDFFKQQIEEMHATEMKGFAEDIETEILKVEWCDLMI
;
A
#
# COMPACT_ATOMS: atom_id res chain seq x y z
N MET A 1 -8.19 -16.49 7.38
CA MET A 1 -8.38 -15.41 6.37
C MET A 1 -7.10 -14.59 6.30
N ARG A 2 -6.74 -14.14 5.12
CA ARG A 2 -5.59 -13.25 4.90
C ARG A 2 -6.06 -11.82 5.02
N ILE A 3 -5.53 -11.08 5.99
CA ILE A 3 -5.98 -9.74 6.32
C ILE A 3 -4.84 -8.75 6.16
N LEU A 4 -5.08 -7.68 5.40
CA LEU A 4 -4.17 -6.56 5.27
C LEU A 4 -4.69 -5.38 6.10
N LEU A 5 -3.87 -4.90 7.04
CA LEU A 5 -4.15 -3.69 7.81
C LEU A 5 -3.33 -2.54 7.26
N VAL A 6 -3.99 -1.46 6.85
CA VAL A 6 -3.34 -0.25 6.34
C VAL A 6 -3.47 0.85 7.37
N TYR A 7 -2.34 1.48 7.69
CA TYR A 7 -2.26 2.45 8.78
C TYR A 7 -1.34 3.60 8.40
N TRP A 8 -1.73 4.80 8.76
CA TRP A 8 -0.89 5.99 8.60
C TRP A 8 -1.09 6.95 9.76
N HIS A 9 -0.09 7.06 10.61
CA HIS A 9 -0.08 8.07 11.67
C HIS A 9 1.35 8.36 12.09
N PRO A 10 1.72 9.64 12.29
CA PRO A 10 3.09 10.01 12.67
C PRO A 10 3.43 9.69 14.14
N GLU A 11 2.42 9.52 15.00
CA GLU A 11 2.66 9.28 16.41
C GLU A 11 2.25 7.85 16.82
N PRO A 12 3.24 6.97 17.13
CA PRO A 12 2.93 5.58 17.53
C PRO A 12 2.10 5.49 18.83
N LYS A 13 2.19 6.49 19.70
CA LYS A 13 1.45 6.52 20.98
C LYS A 13 0.06 7.10 20.84
N SER A 14 -0.40 7.42 19.64
CA SER A 14 -1.73 7.94 19.38
C SER A 14 -2.81 6.87 19.63
N PHE A 15 -4.07 7.33 19.70
CA PHE A 15 -5.22 6.42 19.74
C PHE A 15 -5.26 5.52 18.49
N ASN A 16 -4.98 6.09 17.31
CA ASN A 16 -4.91 5.32 16.07
C ASN A 16 -3.82 4.25 16.12
N GLY A 17 -2.67 4.57 16.71
CA GLY A 17 -1.60 3.60 16.92
C GLY A 17 -2.02 2.46 17.84
N ALA A 18 -2.75 2.80 18.93
CA ALA A 18 -3.28 1.78 19.84
C ALA A 18 -4.29 0.87 19.15
N MET A 19 -5.18 1.43 18.32
CA MET A 19 -6.14 0.64 17.54
C MET A 19 -5.43 -0.29 16.57
N PHE A 20 -4.40 0.19 15.88
CA PHE A 20 -3.62 -0.61 14.94
C PHE A 20 -2.97 -1.81 15.64
N ARG A 21 -2.28 -1.58 16.75
CA ARG A 21 -1.63 -2.65 17.52
C ARG A 21 -2.64 -3.67 18.03
N THR A 22 -3.74 -3.20 18.60
CA THR A 22 -4.80 -4.07 19.11
C THR A 22 -5.41 -4.92 18.01
N ALA A 23 -5.67 -4.33 16.85
CA ALA A 23 -6.19 -5.07 15.69
C ALA A 23 -5.21 -6.16 15.23
N CYS A 24 -3.92 -5.83 15.12
CA CYS A 24 -2.90 -6.80 14.72
C CYS A 24 -2.86 -7.99 15.69
N GLU A 25 -2.81 -7.71 16.98
CA GLU A 25 -2.73 -8.75 18.01
C GLU A 25 -3.99 -9.62 18.05
N THR A 26 -5.16 -8.98 18.05
CA THR A 26 -6.44 -9.68 18.14
C THR A 26 -6.67 -10.60 16.94
N LEU A 27 -6.41 -10.09 15.74
CA LEU A 27 -6.61 -10.87 14.52
C LEU A 27 -5.61 -12.03 14.42
N ALA A 28 -4.36 -11.80 14.79
CA ALA A 28 -3.35 -12.85 14.81
C ALA A 28 -3.69 -13.95 15.83
N GLN A 29 -4.17 -13.57 17.02
CA GLN A 29 -4.60 -14.52 18.05
C GLN A 29 -5.81 -15.33 17.62
N ALA A 30 -6.67 -14.75 16.78
CA ALA A 30 -7.83 -15.45 16.22
C ALA A 30 -7.46 -16.42 15.09
N GLY A 31 -6.18 -16.52 14.73
CA GLY A 31 -5.70 -17.47 13.73
C GLY A 31 -5.66 -16.93 12.31
N HIS A 32 -5.85 -15.64 12.10
CA HIS A 32 -5.73 -15.03 10.79
C HIS A 32 -4.27 -14.77 10.41
N ASP A 33 -3.98 -14.82 9.11
CA ASP A 33 -2.68 -14.40 8.57
C ASP A 33 -2.74 -12.90 8.32
N VAL A 34 -2.00 -12.12 9.11
CA VAL A 34 -2.07 -10.66 9.11
C VAL A 34 -0.80 -10.07 8.53
N ARG A 35 -0.95 -9.22 7.53
CA ARG A 35 0.13 -8.35 7.02
C ARG A 35 -0.26 -6.90 7.23
N THR A 36 0.73 -6.04 7.31
CA THR A 36 0.51 -4.62 7.60
C THR A 36 1.19 -3.74 6.57
N SER A 37 0.60 -2.56 6.37
CA SER A 37 1.24 -1.45 5.68
C SER A 37 1.20 -0.25 6.62
N ASP A 38 2.27 -0.10 7.40
CA ASP A 38 2.47 1.07 8.26
C ASP A 38 3.17 2.14 7.41
N LEU A 39 2.36 2.90 6.70
CA LEU A 39 2.84 3.78 5.62
C LEU A 39 3.74 4.90 6.12
N HIS A 40 3.49 5.43 7.31
CA HIS A 40 4.35 6.46 7.89
C HIS A 40 5.73 5.89 8.25
N GLU A 41 5.76 4.74 8.93
CA GLU A 41 7.00 4.07 9.31
C GLU A 41 7.82 3.66 8.09
N MET A 42 7.15 3.24 7.01
CA MET A 42 7.78 2.88 5.75
C MET A 42 8.30 4.07 4.96
N HIS A 43 8.01 5.30 5.41
CA HIS A 43 8.28 6.52 4.65
C HIS A 43 7.68 6.48 3.25
N PHE A 44 6.48 5.91 3.13
CA PHE A 44 5.79 5.82 1.86
C PHE A 44 5.45 7.22 1.35
N ASN A 45 5.77 7.49 0.07
CA ASN A 45 5.47 8.79 -0.53
C ASN A 45 4.11 8.76 -1.25
N PRO A 46 3.07 9.42 -0.69
CA PRO A 46 1.73 9.36 -1.26
C PRO A 46 1.52 10.30 -2.45
N VAL A 47 2.48 11.14 -2.76
CA VAL A 47 2.34 12.13 -3.83
C VAL A 47 2.35 11.45 -5.19
N SER A 48 1.28 11.62 -5.96
CA SER A 48 1.17 11.08 -7.31
C SER A 48 2.07 11.83 -8.28
N GLY A 49 2.64 11.10 -9.24
CA GLY A 49 3.49 11.67 -10.26
C GLY A 49 4.24 10.61 -11.05
N ARG A 50 5.11 11.04 -11.93
CA ARG A 50 5.90 10.12 -12.76
C ARG A 50 6.76 9.15 -11.98
N LYS A 51 7.16 9.50 -10.75
CA LYS A 51 7.94 8.63 -9.88
C LYS A 51 7.22 7.35 -9.45
N ASN A 52 5.90 7.29 -9.64
CA ASN A 52 5.11 6.09 -9.36
C ASN A 52 5.31 4.99 -10.41
N PHE A 53 6.00 5.31 -11.50
CA PHE A 53 6.09 4.44 -12.66
C PHE A 53 7.54 4.23 -13.09
N THR A 54 7.84 3.01 -13.55
CA THR A 54 9.07 2.69 -14.28
C THR A 54 8.83 2.70 -15.79
N SER A 55 7.55 2.69 -16.20
CA SER A 55 7.14 2.78 -17.62
C SER A 55 6.67 4.18 -17.96
N VAL A 56 6.71 4.51 -19.24
CA VAL A 56 6.24 5.80 -19.76
C VAL A 56 5.42 5.54 -21.02
N LYS A 57 4.15 5.95 -21.01
CA LYS A 57 3.29 5.91 -22.20
C LYS A 57 3.48 7.16 -23.06
N ASP A 58 3.42 8.32 -22.41
CA ASP A 58 3.59 9.62 -23.05
C ASP A 58 4.59 10.44 -22.23
N LYS A 59 5.76 10.70 -22.79
CA LYS A 59 6.83 11.45 -22.12
C LYS A 59 6.59 12.95 -22.06
N ASP A 60 5.72 13.47 -22.93
CA ASP A 60 5.51 14.90 -23.07
C ASP A 60 4.33 15.41 -22.27
N PHE A 61 3.36 14.57 -21.97
CA PHE A 61 2.18 14.93 -21.21
C PHE A 61 1.81 13.80 -20.21
N PHE A 62 1.84 14.12 -18.91
CA PHE A 62 1.52 13.15 -17.87
C PHE A 62 0.02 13.12 -17.61
N LYS A 63 -0.63 11.97 -17.90
CA LYS A 63 -2.00 11.68 -17.52
C LYS A 63 -1.97 10.46 -16.60
N GLN A 64 -2.28 10.67 -15.33
CA GLN A 64 -2.15 9.65 -14.29
C GLN A 64 -2.86 8.34 -14.67
N GLN A 65 -4.13 8.42 -15.06
CA GLN A 65 -4.91 7.22 -15.39
C GLN A 65 -4.35 6.46 -16.59
N ILE A 66 -3.89 7.17 -17.60
CA ILE A 66 -3.31 6.55 -18.81
C ILE A 66 -2.00 5.84 -18.46
N GLU A 67 -1.17 6.47 -17.63
CA GLU A 67 0.09 5.86 -17.18
C GLU A 67 -0.18 4.64 -16.28
N GLU A 68 -1.21 4.68 -15.45
CA GLU A 68 -1.60 3.53 -14.63
C GLU A 68 -2.05 2.34 -15.47
N MET A 69 -2.85 2.57 -16.51
CA MET A 69 -3.28 1.52 -17.42
C MET A 69 -2.09 0.91 -18.16
N HIS A 70 -1.20 1.75 -18.65
CA HIS A 70 0.02 1.31 -19.34
C HIS A 70 0.92 0.50 -18.38
N ALA A 71 1.12 0.98 -17.15
CA ALA A 71 1.92 0.30 -16.15
C ALA A 71 1.32 -1.06 -15.77
N THR A 72 0.00 -1.17 -15.71
CA THR A 72 -0.67 -2.43 -15.43
C THR A 72 -0.34 -3.47 -16.50
N GLU A 73 -0.33 -3.09 -17.77
CA GLU A 73 0.01 -3.98 -18.88
C GLU A 73 1.50 -4.33 -18.91
N MET A 74 2.37 -3.36 -18.61
CA MET A 74 3.81 -3.47 -18.77
C MET A 74 4.56 -3.81 -17.48
N LYS A 75 3.87 -3.98 -16.36
CA LYS A 75 4.46 -4.11 -15.03
C LYS A 75 5.38 -2.93 -14.70
N GLY A 76 4.90 -1.74 -14.99
CA GLY A 76 5.67 -0.50 -14.96
C GLY A 76 5.43 0.37 -13.74
N PHE A 77 4.98 -0.19 -12.60
CA PHE A 77 4.89 0.57 -11.35
C PHE A 77 6.25 0.60 -10.64
N ALA A 78 6.51 1.69 -9.91
CA ALA A 78 7.67 1.77 -9.03
C ALA A 78 7.62 0.66 -7.98
N GLU A 79 8.80 0.27 -7.46
CA GLU A 79 8.92 -0.89 -6.56
C GLU A 79 8.05 -0.75 -5.30
N ASP A 80 8.01 0.44 -4.68
CA ASP A 80 7.19 0.69 -3.49
C ASP A 80 5.70 0.53 -3.76
N ILE A 81 5.24 0.98 -4.93
CA ILE A 81 3.85 0.82 -5.37
C ILE A 81 3.55 -0.66 -5.64
N GLU A 82 4.42 -1.33 -6.38
CA GLU A 82 4.25 -2.75 -6.72
C GLU A 82 4.16 -3.62 -5.47
N THR A 83 4.99 -3.36 -4.48
CA THR A 83 4.96 -4.08 -3.21
C THR A 83 3.60 -3.96 -2.52
N GLU A 84 3.02 -2.75 -2.52
CA GLU A 84 1.71 -2.54 -1.91
C GLU A 84 0.57 -3.17 -2.74
N ILE A 85 0.66 -3.12 -4.06
CA ILE A 85 -0.31 -3.79 -4.94
C ILE A 85 -0.34 -5.29 -4.66
N LEU A 86 0.82 -5.92 -4.50
CA LEU A 86 0.90 -7.35 -4.20
C LEU A 86 0.26 -7.70 -2.85
N LYS A 87 0.36 -6.83 -1.85
CA LYS A 87 -0.33 -7.03 -0.57
C LYS A 87 -1.85 -6.97 -0.74
N VAL A 88 -2.34 -6.02 -1.53
CA VAL A 88 -3.77 -5.89 -1.82
C VAL A 88 -4.29 -7.13 -2.54
N GLU A 89 -3.56 -7.63 -3.53
CA GLU A 89 -3.93 -8.86 -4.25
C GLU A 89 -3.90 -10.09 -3.35
N TRP A 90 -2.97 -10.13 -2.40
CA TRP A 90 -2.82 -11.26 -1.49
C TRP A 90 -3.98 -11.37 -0.49
N CYS A 91 -4.52 -10.26 -0.01
CA CYS A 91 -5.48 -10.28 1.10
C CYS A 91 -6.88 -10.70 0.66
N ASP A 92 -7.62 -11.29 1.61
CA ASP A 92 -9.05 -11.55 1.49
C ASP A 92 -9.87 -10.37 2.01
N LEU A 93 -9.31 -9.63 2.98
CA LEU A 93 -9.94 -8.48 3.63
C LEU A 93 -8.89 -7.40 3.89
N MET A 94 -9.22 -6.16 3.56
CA MET A 94 -8.39 -4.99 3.86
C MET A 94 -9.11 -4.08 4.86
N ILE A 95 -8.40 -3.69 5.89
CA ILE A 95 -8.89 -2.75 6.91
C ILE A 95 -7.98 -1.52 6.95
#